data_2247648bb8326598f836f12199b529f9
#
_entry.id   2247648bb8326598f836f12199b529f9
#
_cell.length_a   1.000
_cell.length_b   1.000
_cell.length_c   1.000
_cell.angle_alpha   90.00
_cell.angle_beta   90.00
_cell.angle_gamma   90.00
#
_symmetry.space_group_name_H-M   'P 1'
#
loop_
_entity.id
_entity.type
_entity.pdbx_description
1 polymer ?
#
loop_
_entity_poly.entity_id
_entity_poly.type
_entity_poly.pdbx_seq_one_letter_code
_entity_poly.pdbx_strand_id
1 'polypeptide(L)'
;TPDRTAFIMGESKDDPFAVMEQDGFSLVHYGATVIAIPCNTAHYFYDRLAEALPVPVLNMPRLTVADAKAAGCTKLGILATDGTLQAETYQIACRDAGIEWAVPAGDHQDDIMSVIYDDIKQGRRADMAKFGGAVHDLKKQGCDMAVLGCTELSLVKRDEHLGKFFIDST
;
A
#
# COMPACT_ATOMS: atom_id res chain seq x y z
N THR A 1 0.09 6.39 -16.45
CA THR A 1 -0.89 5.37 -15.99
C THR A 1 -2.05 6.07 -15.32
N PRO A 2 -3.34 5.74 -15.63
CA PRO A 2 -4.52 6.31 -14.99
C PRO A 2 -4.51 6.12 -13.46
N ASP A 3 -5.28 6.94 -12.73
CA ASP A 3 -5.36 6.84 -11.27
C ASP A 3 -6.03 5.53 -10.84
N ARG A 4 -5.30 4.70 -10.08
CA ARG A 4 -5.75 3.37 -9.64
C ARG A 4 -6.83 3.47 -8.57
N THR A 5 -6.71 4.44 -7.65
CA THR A 5 -7.71 4.66 -6.60
C THR A 5 -9.04 5.08 -7.22
N ALA A 6 -9.04 6.10 -8.09
CA ALA A 6 -10.24 6.57 -8.76
C ALA A 6 -10.94 5.46 -9.58
N PHE A 7 -10.15 4.58 -10.24
CA PHE A 7 -10.71 3.44 -10.96
C PHE A 7 -11.36 2.41 -10.00
N ILE A 8 -10.65 2.02 -8.94
CA ILE A 8 -11.12 1.01 -7.96
C ILE A 8 -12.37 1.52 -7.22
N MET A 9 -12.42 2.82 -6.91
CA MET A 9 -13.56 3.46 -6.26
C MET A 9 -14.73 3.72 -7.21
N GLY A 10 -14.57 3.45 -8.52
CA GLY A 10 -15.62 3.66 -9.52
C GLY A 10 -15.81 5.12 -9.97
N GLU A 11 -14.90 6.00 -9.61
CA GLU A 11 -14.90 7.42 -9.96
C GLU A 11 -14.35 7.66 -11.37
N SER A 12 -13.55 6.73 -11.90
CA SER A 12 -13.03 6.73 -13.26
C SER A 12 -13.33 5.42 -13.97
N LYS A 13 -13.57 5.50 -15.30
CA LYS A 13 -13.73 4.34 -16.18
C LYS A 13 -12.42 3.96 -16.89
N ASP A 14 -11.37 4.74 -16.72
CA ASP A 14 -10.07 4.53 -17.37
C ASP A 14 -9.33 3.40 -16.68
N ASP A 15 -9.46 2.17 -17.20
CA ASP A 15 -8.79 0.97 -16.66
C ASP A 15 -7.25 1.09 -16.81
N PRO A 16 -6.50 1.12 -15.70
CA PRO A 16 -5.04 1.19 -15.73
C PRO A 16 -4.37 -0.06 -16.28
N PHE A 17 -5.06 -1.19 -16.32
CA PHE A 17 -4.46 -2.51 -16.60
C PHE A 17 -3.76 -2.56 -17.95
N ALA A 18 -4.39 -2.09 -19.03
CA ALA A 18 -3.82 -2.18 -20.38
C ALA A 18 -2.47 -1.44 -20.49
N VAL A 19 -2.34 -0.29 -19.84
CA VAL A 19 -1.08 0.47 -19.79
C VAL A 19 -0.04 -0.27 -18.97
N MET A 20 -0.42 -0.81 -17.81
CA MET A 20 0.49 -1.57 -16.94
C MET A 20 0.99 -2.85 -17.61
N GLU A 21 0.13 -3.56 -18.33
CA GLU A 21 0.48 -4.74 -19.10
C GLU A 21 1.47 -4.40 -20.22
N GLN A 22 1.20 -3.34 -21.00
CA GLN A 22 2.09 -2.89 -22.05
C GLN A 22 3.46 -2.47 -21.51
N ASP A 23 3.50 -1.75 -20.38
CA ASP A 23 4.74 -1.37 -19.71
C ASP A 23 5.51 -2.62 -19.27
N GLY A 24 4.81 -3.63 -18.72
CA GLY A 24 5.39 -4.92 -18.34
C GLY A 24 6.03 -5.65 -19.50
N PHE A 25 5.33 -5.78 -20.64
CA PHE A 25 5.90 -6.38 -21.85
C PHE A 25 7.09 -5.58 -22.40
N SER A 26 7.04 -4.26 -22.30
CA SER A 26 8.17 -3.42 -22.71
C SER A 26 9.41 -3.68 -21.86
N LEU A 27 9.24 -3.80 -20.54
CA LEU A 27 10.34 -4.15 -19.62
C LEU A 27 10.93 -5.52 -19.96
N VAL A 28 10.09 -6.53 -20.22
CA VAL A 28 10.53 -7.88 -20.62
C VAL A 28 11.30 -7.82 -21.95
N HIS A 29 10.82 -7.04 -22.93
CA HIS A 29 11.52 -6.84 -24.20
C HIS A 29 12.92 -6.24 -24.00
N TYR A 30 13.10 -5.36 -23.01
CA TYR A 30 14.40 -4.79 -22.64
C TYR A 30 15.22 -5.69 -21.69
N GLY A 31 14.78 -6.92 -21.44
CA GLY A 31 15.57 -7.93 -20.72
C GLY A 31 15.25 -8.04 -19.22
N ALA A 32 14.15 -7.48 -18.76
CA ALA A 32 13.72 -7.71 -17.36
C ALA A 32 13.36 -9.20 -17.15
N THR A 33 13.91 -9.79 -16.09
CA THR A 33 13.65 -11.18 -15.70
C THR A 33 12.71 -11.29 -14.50
N VAL A 34 12.37 -10.14 -13.88
CA VAL A 34 11.42 -9.99 -12.79
C VAL A 34 10.85 -8.57 -12.82
N ILE A 35 9.60 -8.40 -12.42
CA ILE A 35 8.94 -7.10 -12.36
C ILE A 35 8.51 -6.81 -10.93
N ALA A 36 8.78 -5.60 -10.46
CA ALA A 36 8.25 -5.05 -9.22
C ALA A 36 7.40 -3.81 -9.52
N ILE A 37 6.30 -3.64 -8.80
CA ILE A 37 5.39 -2.52 -8.97
C ILE A 37 5.44 -1.66 -7.71
N PRO A 38 6.15 -0.51 -7.71
CA PRO A 38 6.28 0.34 -6.52
C PRO A 38 5.02 1.19 -6.30
N CYS A 39 3.87 0.55 -6.23
CA CYS A 39 2.57 1.17 -5.97
C CYS A 39 1.64 0.15 -5.31
N ASN A 40 1.26 0.40 -4.07
CA ASN A 40 0.41 -0.52 -3.32
C ASN A 40 -0.97 -0.73 -3.98
N THR A 41 -1.64 0.35 -4.35
CA THR A 41 -2.96 0.31 -5.00
C THR A 41 -2.95 -0.46 -6.33
N ALA A 42 -1.81 -0.44 -7.06
CA ALA A 42 -1.68 -1.16 -8.32
C ALA A 42 -1.70 -2.69 -8.16
N HIS A 43 -1.51 -3.21 -6.94
CA HIS A 43 -1.61 -4.64 -6.67
C HIS A 43 -3.06 -5.18 -6.74
N TYR A 44 -4.06 -4.31 -6.88
CA TYR A 44 -5.39 -4.70 -7.36
C TYR A 44 -5.34 -5.49 -8.68
N PHE A 45 -4.39 -5.14 -9.55
CA PHE A 45 -4.21 -5.78 -10.87
C PHE A 45 -3.20 -6.93 -10.85
N TYR A 46 -2.68 -7.30 -9.67
CA TYR A 46 -1.57 -8.25 -9.55
C TYR A 46 -1.83 -9.58 -10.26
N ASP A 47 -2.96 -10.24 -9.98
CA ASP A 47 -3.26 -11.57 -10.54
C ASP A 47 -3.33 -11.52 -12.08
N ARG A 48 -3.98 -10.48 -12.63
CA ARG A 48 -4.06 -10.28 -14.08
C ARG A 48 -2.67 -10.05 -14.71
N LEU A 49 -1.82 -9.25 -14.05
CA LEU A 49 -0.46 -8.99 -14.53
C LEU A 49 0.44 -10.21 -14.41
N ALA A 50 0.35 -10.96 -13.32
CA ALA A 50 1.12 -12.17 -13.10
C ALA A 50 0.74 -13.29 -14.09
N GLU A 51 -0.52 -13.34 -14.53
CA GLU A 51 -0.99 -14.27 -15.56
C GLU A 51 -0.55 -13.85 -16.98
N ALA A 52 -0.57 -12.54 -17.27
CA ALA A 52 -0.27 -12.02 -18.60
C ALA A 52 1.23 -11.98 -18.91
N LEU A 53 2.08 -11.69 -17.93
CA LEU A 53 3.50 -11.45 -18.15
C LEU A 53 4.34 -12.75 -18.07
N PRO A 54 5.33 -12.93 -18.98
CA PRO A 54 6.12 -14.18 -19.05
C PRO A 54 7.24 -14.26 -18.01
N VAL A 55 7.31 -13.32 -17.08
CA VAL A 55 8.29 -13.25 -16.00
C VAL A 55 7.59 -13.07 -14.65
N PRO A 56 8.20 -13.48 -13.53
CA PRO A 56 7.60 -13.27 -12.21
C PRO A 56 7.32 -11.80 -11.92
N VAL A 57 6.15 -11.52 -11.36
CA VAL A 57 5.78 -10.22 -10.80
C VAL A 57 5.82 -10.33 -9.27
N LEU A 58 6.57 -9.45 -8.61
CA LEU A 58 6.65 -9.46 -7.15
C LEU A 58 5.37 -8.89 -6.53
N ASN A 59 4.81 -9.64 -5.57
CA ASN A 59 3.66 -9.15 -4.80
C ASN A 59 4.15 -8.41 -3.55
N MET A 60 4.30 -7.11 -3.66
CA MET A 60 4.83 -6.25 -2.58
C MET A 60 4.01 -6.36 -1.28
N PRO A 61 2.66 -6.29 -1.27
CA PRO A 61 1.89 -6.47 -0.04
C PRO A 61 2.15 -7.82 0.66
N ARG A 62 2.20 -8.93 -0.08
CA ARG A 62 2.47 -10.25 0.49
C ARG A 62 3.88 -10.34 1.07
N LEU A 63 4.88 -9.79 0.39
CA LEU A 63 6.26 -9.75 0.89
C LEU A 63 6.34 -8.92 2.17
N THR A 64 5.73 -7.74 2.20
CA THR A 64 5.72 -6.87 3.38
C THR A 64 5.05 -7.53 4.59
N VAL A 65 3.92 -8.22 4.37
CA VAL A 65 3.22 -8.95 5.44
C VAL A 65 4.06 -10.14 5.93
N ALA A 66 4.76 -10.85 5.03
CA ALA A 66 5.68 -11.92 5.40
C ALA A 66 6.83 -11.40 6.27
N ASP A 67 7.40 -10.24 5.93
CA ASP A 67 8.44 -9.59 6.73
C ASP A 67 7.91 -9.12 8.10
N ALA A 68 6.71 -8.55 8.16
CA ALA A 68 6.05 -8.19 9.42
C ALA A 68 5.88 -9.43 10.31
N LYS A 69 5.40 -10.55 9.74
CA LYS A 69 5.27 -11.81 10.47
C LYS A 69 6.60 -12.34 10.98
N ALA A 70 7.64 -12.30 10.16
CA ALA A 70 8.99 -12.71 10.54
C ALA A 70 9.56 -11.83 11.68
N ALA A 71 9.15 -10.56 11.74
CA ALA A 71 9.48 -9.64 12.82
C ALA A 71 8.64 -9.85 14.10
N GLY A 72 7.70 -10.80 14.10
CA GLY A 72 6.85 -11.15 15.25
C GLY A 72 5.53 -10.41 15.31
N CYS A 73 5.10 -9.74 14.22
CA CYS A 73 3.81 -9.07 14.16
C CYS A 73 2.66 -10.07 14.31
N THR A 74 1.72 -9.80 15.20
CA THR A 74 0.50 -10.58 15.40
C THR A 74 -0.74 -9.85 14.90
N LYS A 75 -0.73 -8.51 14.95
CA LYS A 75 -1.80 -7.66 14.42
C LYS A 75 -1.24 -6.43 13.72
N LEU A 76 -1.43 -6.38 12.40
CA LEU A 76 -0.89 -5.33 11.53
C LEU A 76 -1.91 -4.21 11.32
N GLY A 77 -1.56 -2.98 11.65
CA GLY A 77 -2.29 -1.78 11.23
C GLY A 77 -2.01 -1.46 9.76
N ILE A 78 -3.02 -1.09 8.98
CA ILE A 78 -2.86 -0.77 7.57
C ILE A 78 -3.09 0.73 7.36
N LEU A 79 -2.03 1.47 7.06
CA LEU A 79 -2.09 2.88 6.67
C LEU A 79 -1.96 2.96 5.14
N ALA A 80 -3.06 3.18 4.44
CA ALA A 80 -3.09 3.13 2.98
C ALA A 80 -4.21 4.02 2.40
N THR A 81 -4.25 4.15 1.07
CA THR A 81 -5.36 4.82 0.39
C THR A 81 -6.64 3.99 0.44
N ASP A 82 -7.80 4.64 0.31
CA ASP A 82 -9.10 3.98 0.22
C ASP A 82 -9.13 2.93 -0.89
N GLY A 83 -8.53 3.23 -2.05
CA GLY A 83 -8.41 2.27 -3.15
C GLY A 83 -7.62 1.01 -2.76
N THR A 84 -6.56 1.14 -1.96
CA THR A 84 -5.80 -0.02 -1.45
C THR A 84 -6.62 -0.82 -0.43
N LEU A 85 -7.36 -0.14 0.44
CA LEU A 85 -8.24 -0.80 1.43
C LEU A 85 -9.43 -1.48 0.74
N GLN A 86 -10.05 -0.83 -0.24
CA GLN A 86 -11.16 -1.39 -1.03
C GLN A 86 -10.72 -2.62 -1.85
N ALA A 87 -9.50 -2.62 -2.36
CA ALA A 87 -8.90 -3.76 -3.07
C ALA A 87 -8.52 -4.92 -2.14
N GLU A 88 -8.59 -4.74 -0.84
CA GLU A 88 -8.24 -5.74 0.21
C GLU A 88 -6.83 -6.35 0.07
N THR A 89 -5.90 -5.70 -0.61
CA THR A 89 -4.58 -6.28 -0.93
C THR A 89 -3.80 -6.71 0.31
N TYR A 90 -3.76 -5.87 1.34
CA TYR A 90 -3.12 -6.19 2.63
C TYR A 90 -3.97 -7.11 3.49
N GLN A 91 -5.29 -6.94 3.50
CA GLN A 91 -6.22 -7.76 4.26
C GLN A 91 -6.14 -9.23 3.82
N ILE A 92 -6.08 -9.46 2.49
CA ILE A 92 -5.88 -10.81 1.92
C ILE A 92 -4.50 -11.35 2.32
N ALA A 93 -3.44 -10.56 2.18
CA ALA A 93 -2.09 -10.99 2.56
C ALA A 93 -1.98 -11.34 4.05
N CYS A 94 -2.61 -10.56 4.94
CA CYS A 94 -2.67 -10.85 6.38
C CYS A 94 -3.44 -12.14 6.67
N ARG A 95 -4.60 -12.35 6.01
CA ARG A 95 -5.40 -13.56 6.14
C ARG A 95 -4.60 -14.79 5.72
N ASP A 96 -3.93 -14.73 4.56
CA ASP A 96 -3.09 -15.82 4.04
C ASP A 96 -1.91 -16.12 4.97
N ALA A 97 -1.35 -15.11 5.62
CA ALA A 97 -0.26 -15.23 6.57
C ALA A 97 -0.71 -15.65 7.98
N GLY A 98 -2.01 -15.62 8.29
CA GLY A 98 -2.55 -15.87 9.62
C GLY A 98 -2.22 -14.77 10.63
N ILE A 99 -2.20 -13.51 10.19
CA ILE A 99 -2.01 -12.30 11.01
C ILE A 99 -3.34 -11.57 11.08
N GLU A 100 -3.69 -11.06 12.27
CA GLU A 100 -4.81 -10.13 12.40
C GLU A 100 -4.45 -8.78 11.78
N TRP A 101 -5.47 -8.00 11.41
CA TRP A 101 -5.26 -6.67 10.87
C TRP A 101 -6.31 -5.68 11.36
N ALA A 102 -5.98 -4.39 11.27
CA ALA A 102 -6.91 -3.30 11.50
C ALA A 102 -6.62 -2.13 10.56
N VAL A 103 -7.62 -1.31 10.32
CA VAL A 103 -7.52 -0.03 9.60
C VAL A 103 -7.90 1.11 10.54
N PRO A 104 -7.43 2.35 10.29
CA PRO A 104 -7.88 3.49 11.07
C PRO A 104 -9.41 3.61 11.03
N ALA A 105 -10.03 3.87 12.20
CA ALA A 105 -11.47 3.96 12.33
C ALA A 105 -11.98 5.40 12.18
N GLY A 106 -13.20 5.54 11.60
CA GLY A 106 -13.87 6.84 11.46
C GLY A 106 -13.03 7.84 10.67
N ASP A 107 -12.97 9.08 11.17
CA ASP A 107 -12.30 10.21 10.52
C ASP A 107 -10.77 10.03 10.37
N HIS A 108 -10.18 9.07 11.08
CA HIS A 108 -8.73 8.82 10.98
C HIS A 108 -8.30 8.23 9.63
N GLN A 109 -9.18 7.53 8.92
CA GLN A 109 -8.89 7.12 7.55
C GLN A 109 -8.91 8.34 6.60
N ASP A 110 -9.85 9.26 6.79
CA ASP A 110 -9.89 10.53 6.04
C ASP A 110 -8.62 11.37 6.32
N ASP A 111 -8.14 11.36 7.57
CA ASP A 111 -6.87 11.99 7.94
C ASP A 111 -5.69 11.40 7.15
N ILE A 112 -5.61 10.06 7.01
CA ILE A 112 -4.56 9.41 6.20
C ILE A 112 -4.70 9.77 4.72
N MET A 113 -5.91 9.80 4.17
CA MET A 113 -6.15 10.25 2.80
C MET A 113 -5.69 11.70 2.60
N SER A 114 -6.00 12.59 3.55
CA SER A 114 -5.56 13.98 3.50
C SER A 114 -4.02 14.10 3.56
N VAL A 115 -3.36 13.36 4.45
CA VAL A 115 -1.89 13.32 4.51
C VAL A 115 -1.27 12.89 3.17
N ILE A 116 -1.85 11.87 2.52
CA ILE A 116 -1.35 11.37 1.23
C ILE A 116 -1.62 12.36 0.10
N TYR A 117 -2.88 12.81 -0.06
CA TYR A 117 -3.30 13.54 -1.25
C TYR A 117 -3.16 15.06 -1.11
N ASP A 118 -3.49 15.61 0.07
CA ASP A 118 -3.46 17.06 0.26
C ASP A 118 -2.09 17.56 0.68
N ASP A 119 -1.30 16.74 1.42
CA ASP A 119 0.02 17.14 1.85
C ASP A 119 1.11 16.61 0.92
N ILE A 120 1.42 15.32 0.97
CA ILE A 120 2.63 14.76 0.36
C ILE A 120 2.57 14.82 -1.17
N LYS A 121 1.47 14.44 -1.79
CA LYS A 121 1.30 14.54 -3.25
C LYS A 121 1.34 15.98 -3.75
N GLN A 122 1.05 16.96 -2.90
CA GLN A 122 1.16 18.38 -3.22
C GLN A 122 2.56 18.96 -2.89
N GLY A 123 3.52 18.11 -2.53
CA GLY A 123 4.87 18.54 -2.16
C GLY A 123 4.96 19.23 -0.81
N ARG A 124 3.93 19.10 0.04
CA ARG A 124 3.91 19.64 1.40
C ARG A 124 4.41 18.61 2.41
N ARG A 125 4.78 19.08 3.60
CA ARG A 125 5.07 18.21 4.73
C ARG A 125 3.77 17.58 5.25
N ALA A 126 3.85 16.33 5.70
CA ALA A 126 2.74 15.63 6.32
C ALA A 126 2.22 16.35 7.56
N ASP A 127 0.91 16.46 7.71
CA ASP A 127 0.28 16.85 8.99
C ASP A 127 0.47 15.72 10.01
N MET A 128 1.47 15.86 10.88
CA MET A 128 1.81 14.87 11.88
C MET A 128 0.78 14.74 13.00
N ALA A 129 -0.14 15.69 13.17
CA ALA A 129 -1.25 15.54 14.12
C ALA A 129 -2.28 14.54 13.56
N LYS A 130 -2.64 14.65 12.26
CA LYS A 130 -3.50 13.70 11.56
C LYS A 130 -2.89 12.31 11.52
N PHE A 131 -1.64 12.21 11.04
CA PHE A 131 -0.92 10.94 10.98
C PHE A 131 -0.82 10.28 12.36
N GLY A 132 -0.45 11.04 13.38
CA GLY A 132 -0.34 10.57 14.77
C GLY A 132 -1.67 10.12 15.36
N GLY A 133 -2.77 10.78 15.02
CA GLY A 133 -4.13 10.38 15.40
C GLY A 133 -4.49 8.99 14.88
N ALA A 134 -4.28 8.74 13.59
CA ALA A 134 -4.52 7.45 12.97
C ALA A 134 -3.64 6.34 13.56
N VAL A 135 -2.36 6.63 13.82
CA VAL A 135 -1.44 5.67 14.47
C VAL A 135 -1.87 5.36 15.89
N HIS A 136 -2.33 6.37 16.64
CA HIS A 136 -2.83 6.17 18.01
C HIS A 136 -4.08 5.27 18.02
N ASP A 137 -4.98 5.48 17.06
CA ASP A 137 -6.17 4.63 16.90
C ASP A 137 -5.79 3.17 16.62
N LEU A 138 -4.87 2.91 15.69
CA LEU A 138 -4.39 1.55 15.41
C LEU A 138 -3.77 0.88 16.66
N LYS A 139 -3.01 1.64 17.46
CA LYS A 139 -2.46 1.14 18.73
C LYS A 139 -3.56 0.81 19.74
N LYS A 140 -4.62 1.61 19.84
CA LYS A 140 -5.79 1.32 20.68
C LYS A 140 -6.53 0.06 20.22
N GLN A 141 -6.54 -0.20 18.91
CA GLN A 141 -7.10 -1.43 18.34
C GLN A 141 -6.20 -2.66 18.58
N GLY A 142 -5.03 -2.50 19.23
CA GLY A 142 -4.11 -3.58 19.58
C GLY A 142 -3.11 -3.94 18.49
N CYS A 143 -2.90 -3.07 17.49
CA CYS A 143 -1.85 -3.31 16.49
C CYS A 143 -0.47 -3.19 17.14
N ASP A 144 0.38 -4.17 16.88
CA ASP A 144 1.79 -4.21 17.33
C ASP A 144 2.76 -3.69 16.27
N MET A 145 2.33 -3.62 15.01
CA MET A 145 3.00 -2.95 13.90
C MET A 145 2.00 -2.22 13.00
N ALA A 146 2.49 -1.30 12.17
CA ALA A 146 1.69 -0.68 11.10
C ALA A 146 2.47 -0.65 9.79
N VAL A 147 1.83 -1.05 8.69
CA VAL A 147 2.40 -0.93 7.35
C VAL A 147 2.14 0.47 6.78
N LEU A 148 3.17 1.05 6.20
CA LEU A 148 3.07 2.24 5.36
C LEU A 148 2.69 1.78 3.94
N GLY A 149 1.40 1.54 3.75
CA GLY A 149 0.82 0.95 2.53
C GLY A 149 0.57 1.95 1.40
N CYS A 150 1.35 3.03 1.36
CA CYS A 150 1.40 3.99 0.28
C CYS A 150 2.83 4.55 0.17
N THR A 151 3.35 4.70 -1.04
CA THR A 151 4.71 5.21 -1.27
C THR A 151 4.92 6.62 -0.72
N GLU A 152 3.89 7.43 -0.68
CA GLU A 152 3.90 8.74 -0.04
C GLU A 152 4.21 8.64 1.46
N LEU A 153 3.69 7.63 2.15
CA LEU A 153 3.96 7.44 3.58
C LEU A 153 5.40 7.00 3.87
N SER A 154 6.09 6.39 2.88
CA SER A 154 7.53 6.13 2.98
C SER A 154 8.34 7.43 3.13
N LEU A 155 7.85 8.54 2.52
CA LEU A 155 8.47 9.86 2.72
C LEU A 155 8.29 10.35 4.16
N VAL A 156 7.13 10.11 4.78
CA VAL A 156 6.90 10.42 6.20
C VAL A 156 7.90 9.66 7.07
N LYS A 157 8.11 8.37 6.80
CA LYS A 157 9.08 7.55 7.55
C LYS A 157 10.49 8.13 7.46
N ARG A 158 10.90 8.53 6.26
CA ARG A 158 12.22 9.13 6.02
C ARG A 158 12.36 10.48 6.73
N ASP A 159 11.39 11.37 6.57
CA ASP A 159 11.49 12.77 6.99
C ASP A 159 11.30 12.94 8.51
N GLU A 160 10.45 12.10 9.11
CA GLU A 160 10.10 12.14 10.54
C GLU A 160 10.81 11.02 11.34
N HIS A 161 11.72 10.25 10.71
CA HIS A 161 12.50 9.19 11.36
C HIS A 161 11.63 8.20 12.16
N LEU A 162 10.53 7.73 11.54
CA LEU A 162 9.60 6.82 12.21
C LEU A 162 10.28 5.54 12.71
N GLY A 163 9.94 5.14 13.94
CA GLY A 163 10.55 4.02 14.63
C GLY A 163 10.07 2.63 14.16
N LYS A 164 10.46 1.61 14.91
CA LYS A 164 10.26 0.17 14.59
C LYS A 164 8.80 -0.30 14.55
N PHE A 165 7.86 0.52 15.02
CA PHE A 165 6.44 0.22 14.89
C PHE A 165 5.99 0.17 13.42
N PHE A 166 6.72 0.83 12.53
CA PHE A 166 6.36 0.95 11.12
C PHE A 166 7.19 0.02 10.24
N ILE A 167 6.51 -0.77 9.41
CA ILE A 167 7.10 -1.48 8.28
C ILE A 167 6.77 -0.73 6.99
N ASP A 168 7.77 -0.56 6.15
CA ASP A 168 7.65 0.12 4.87
C ASP A 168 7.49 -0.91 3.77
N SER A 169 6.57 -0.67 2.84
CA SER A 169 6.29 -1.56 1.72
C SER A 169 7.24 -1.36 0.52
N THR A 170 8.06 -0.31 0.54
CA THR A 170 8.98 0.03 -0.56
C THR A 170 10.45 -0.16 -0.20
#